data_e319f86edb8233ab8b77e785c7e4f845
#
_entry.id   e319f86edb8233ab8b77e785c7e4f845
#
_cell.length_a   1.000
_cell.length_b   1.000
_cell.length_c   1.000
_cell.angle_alpha   90.00
_cell.angle_beta   90.00
_cell.angle_gamma   90.00
#
_symmetry.space_group_name_H-M   'P 1'
#
loop_
_entity.id
_entity.type
_entity.pdbx_description
1 polymer ?
#
loop_
_entity_poly.entity_id
_entity_poly.type
_entity_poly.pdbx_seq_one_letter_code
_entity_poly.pdbx_strand_id
1 'polypeptide(L)'
;DQTYDFLKQKEWDLAAVQFITMDFIGHLETPHSPDYIPELKLLDNYVRQLVELTTDEDIVLITSEHGMDDNGFHVDRTEFVIETPFILTGPGINKGGPKEVLQIDWAPTLSLLAGVSPFYASPALPAIDLLSLPPEYSSGLIRTFSKRITGNSNISSLDELRKIRLTKMERKSSPALCILIVLATLCSLILFAFVALSSNDYSGIISPKMKYIMLGIFGLCALTGMELYFGILDYISDNFP
;
A
#
# COMPACT_ATOMS: atom_id res chain seq x y z
N ASP A 1 4.46 3.53 29.46
CA ASP A 1 3.71 3.50 28.20
C ASP A 1 3.35 2.06 27.85
N GLN A 2 2.09 1.83 27.49
CA GLN A 2 1.55 0.48 27.27
C GLN A 2 2.31 -0.31 26.20
N THR A 3 2.74 0.33 25.12
CA THR A 3 3.53 -0.30 24.05
C THR A 3 4.91 -0.75 24.58
N TYR A 4 5.59 0.12 25.29
CA TYR A 4 6.89 -0.19 25.90
C TYR A 4 6.78 -1.33 26.91
N ASP A 5 5.78 -1.27 27.80
CA ASP A 5 5.55 -2.29 28.82
C ASP A 5 5.19 -3.64 28.19
N PHE A 6 4.41 -3.64 27.09
CA PHE A 6 4.09 -4.85 26.34
C PHE A 6 5.36 -5.45 25.69
N LEU A 7 6.12 -4.63 24.95
CA LEU A 7 7.32 -5.11 24.25
C LEU A 7 8.40 -5.61 25.22
N LYS A 8 8.51 -4.99 26.38
CA LYS A 8 9.46 -5.40 27.43
C LYS A 8 9.22 -6.82 27.95
N GLN A 9 8.00 -7.34 27.87
CA GLN A 9 7.67 -8.70 28.33
C GLN A 9 8.31 -9.78 27.47
N LYS A 10 8.63 -9.47 26.20
CA LYS A 10 9.24 -10.39 25.21
C LYS A 10 8.48 -11.72 25.02
N GLU A 11 7.17 -11.70 25.20
CA GLU A 11 6.27 -12.83 24.93
C GLU A 11 5.68 -12.76 23.52
N TRP A 12 6.51 -12.43 22.53
CA TRP A 12 6.10 -12.27 21.14
C TRP A 12 7.23 -12.68 20.20
N ASP A 13 6.88 -13.30 19.06
CA ASP A 13 7.80 -13.61 17.97
C ASP A 13 7.87 -12.48 16.94
N LEU A 14 6.81 -11.71 16.78
CA LEU A 14 6.70 -10.55 15.90
C LEU A 14 5.88 -9.46 16.58
N ALA A 15 6.40 -8.25 16.60
CA ALA A 15 5.68 -7.07 17.05
C ALA A 15 5.62 -6.02 15.91
N ALA A 16 4.46 -5.47 15.65
CA ALA A 16 4.26 -4.36 14.74
C ALA A 16 3.66 -3.18 15.52
N VAL A 17 4.34 -2.04 15.49
CA VAL A 17 3.94 -0.83 16.20
C VAL A 17 3.74 0.28 15.18
N GLN A 18 2.56 0.89 15.17
CA GLN A 18 2.25 2.03 14.31
C GLN A 18 2.10 3.30 15.14
N PHE A 19 2.75 4.37 14.73
CA PHE A 19 2.64 5.71 15.29
C PHE A 19 1.94 6.62 14.29
N ILE A 20 0.75 7.10 14.64
CA ILE A 20 -0.08 7.94 13.77
C ILE A 20 0.08 9.43 14.05
N THR A 21 0.86 9.80 15.06
CA THR A 21 0.96 11.19 15.54
C THR A 21 1.41 12.16 14.46
N MET A 22 2.42 11.78 13.67
CA MET A 22 2.98 12.67 12.65
C MET A 22 2.01 12.91 11.51
N ASP A 23 1.27 11.87 11.09
CA ASP A 23 0.23 11.98 10.09
C ASP A 23 -0.91 12.88 10.58
N PHE A 24 -1.36 12.67 11.81
CA PHE A 24 -2.43 13.45 12.42
C PHE A 24 -2.08 14.95 12.54
N ILE A 25 -0.88 15.28 13.03
CA ILE A 25 -0.42 16.67 13.13
C ILE A 25 -0.23 17.28 11.75
N GLY A 26 0.31 16.55 10.79
CA GLY A 26 0.46 16.99 9.42
C GLY A 26 -0.86 17.39 8.79
N HIS A 27 -1.90 16.60 8.97
CA HIS A 27 -3.25 16.92 8.49
C HIS A 27 -3.90 18.12 9.16
N LEU A 28 -3.67 18.30 10.46
CA LEU A 28 -4.28 19.41 11.21
C LEU A 28 -3.56 20.75 11.02
N GLU A 29 -2.23 20.70 10.96
CA GLU A 29 -1.39 21.90 11.11
C GLU A 29 -0.35 22.07 10.00
N THR A 30 -0.26 21.14 9.07
CA THR A 30 0.76 21.00 8.03
C THR A 30 2.16 20.61 8.56
N PRO A 31 3.05 20.05 7.71
CA PRO A 31 4.42 19.73 8.10
C PRO A 31 5.29 20.94 8.47
N HIS A 32 4.83 22.15 8.13
CA HIS A 32 5.51 23.40 8.42
C HIS A 32 5.12 24.03 9.76
N SER A 33 4.22 23.41 10.50
CA SER A 33 3.80 23.94 11.80
C SER A 33 4.97 23.95 12.81
N PRO A 34 5.00 24.92 13.75
CA PRO A 34 6.05 24.96 14.76
C PRO A 34 6.06 23.73 15.68
N ASP A 35 4.96 23.00 15.77
CA ASP A 35 4.81 21.82 16.64
C ASP A 35 5.25 20.53 15.96
N TYR A 36 5.35 20.49 14.62
CA TYR A 36 5.70 19.28 13.87
C TYR A 36 7.09 18.74 14.24
N ILE A 37 8.12 19.58 14.26
CA ILE A 37 9.49 19.14 14.58
C ILE A 37 9.66 18.73 16.04
N PRO A 38 9.10 19.44 17.06
CA PRO A 38 9.09 18.94 18.43
C PRO A 38 8.48 17.56 18.59
N GLU A 39 7.32 17.30 17.96
CA GLU A 39 6.66 16.00 18.03
C GLU A 39 7.47 14.90 17.32
N LEU A 40 8.08 15.21 16.16
CA LEU A 40 8.99 14.27 15.49
C LEU A 40 10.16 13.87 16.41
N LYS A 41 10.73 14.81 17.16
CA LYS A 41 11.80 14.52 18.14
C LYS A 41 11.29 13.67 19.30
N LEU A 42 10.06 13.88 19.72
CA LEU A 42 9.42 13.06 20.75
C LEU A 42 9.25 11.61 20.26
N LEU A 43 8.79 11.46 19.03
CA LEU A 43 8.66 10.17 18.35
C LEU A 43 10.02 9.47 18.19
N ASP A 44 11.07 10.20 17.77
CA ASP A 44 12.43 9.65 17.65
C ASP A 44 12.93 9.10 18.99
N ASN A 45 12.73 9.85 20.08
CA ASN A 45 13.10 9.38 21.41
C ASN A 45 12.32 8.12 21.82
N TYR A 46 11.06 8.04 21.43
CA TYR A 46 10.21 6.89 21.69
C TYR A 46 10.69 5.66 20.94
N VAL A 47 10.92 5.80 19.64
CA VAL A 47 11.49 4.73 18.80
C VAL A 47 12.83 4.27 19.35
N ARG A 48 13.69 5.18 19.80
CA ARG A 48 14.97 4.84 20.44
C ARG A 48 14.77 3.94 21.66
N GLN A 49 13.84 4.28 22.56
CA GLN A 49 13.56 3.45 23.72
C GLN A 49 13.05 2.05 23.33
N LEU A 50 12.26 1.93 22.26
CA LEU A 50 11.81 0.62 21.76
C LEU A 50 12.98 -0.18 21.17
N VAL A 51 13.86 0.45 20.43
CA VAL A 51 15.08 -0.18 19.87
C VAL A 51 16.03 -0.64 20.98
N GLU A 52 16.14 0.09 22.09
CA GLU A 52 16.93 -0.33 23.25
C GLU A 52 16.42 -1.61 23.95
N LEU A 53 15.16 -2.01 23.69
CA LEU A 53 14.63 -3.29 24.16
C LEU A 53 15.10 -4.48 23.31
N THR A 54 15.60 -4.23 22.10
CA THR A 54 16.03 -5.29 21.18
C THR A 54 17.45 -5.75 21.52
N THR A 55 17.81 -6.92 21.03
CA THR A 55 19.12 -7.56 21.18
C THR A 55 19.75 -7.78 19.80
N ASP A 56 20.97 -8.27 19.77
CA ASP A 56 21.65 -8.65 18.52
C ASP A 56 20.99 -9.84 17.79
N GLU A 57 20.04 -10.51 18.43
CA GLU A 57 19.25 -11.62 17.84
C GLU A 57 17.96 -11.14 17.20
N ASP A 58 17.55 -9.91 17.44
CA ASP A 58 16.31 -9.34 16.95
C ASP A 58 16.50 -8.65 15.58
N ILE A 59 15.49 -8.75 14.72
CA ILE A 59 15.43 -8.01 13.46
C ILE A 59 14.52 -6.81 13.66
N VAL A 60 15.00 -5.64 13.31
CA VAL A 60 14.27 -4.37 13.42
C VAL A 60 14.09 -3.77 12.04
N LEU A 61 12.84 -3.51 11.67
CA LEU A 61 12.45 -2.70 10.51
C LEU A 61 11.75 -1.45 11.01
N ILE A 62 12.28 -0.29 10.66
CA ILE A 62 11.64 1.02 10.87
C ILE A 62 11.33 1.57 9.48
N THR A 63 10.09 1.93 9.23
CA THR A 63 9.65 2.49 7.93
C THR A 63 8.45 3.41 8.14
N SER A 64 8.10 4.17 7.11
CA SER A 64 6.87 4.96 7.07
C SER A 64 5.88 4.36 6.07
N GLU A 65 4.60 4.57 6.29
CA GLU A 65 3.52 4.16 5.40
C GLU A 65 3.52 4.99 4.11
N HIS A 66 3.67 6.30 4.25
CA HIS A 66 3.75 7.28 3.17
C HIS A 66 4.51 8.52 3.65
N GLY A 67 4.83 9.41 2.73
CA GLY A 67 5.25 10.77 3.03
C GLY A 67 4.05 11.72 3.07
N MET A 68 4.31 13.03 2.97
CA MET A 68 3.28 14.06 3.06
C MET A 68 3.69 15.28 2.24
N ASP A 69 2.75 15.94 1.59
CA ASP A 69 2.98 17.21 0.89
C ASP A 69 3.00 18.40 1.86
N ASP A 70 3.36 19.56 1.34
CA ASP A 70 3.46 20.81 2.13
C ASP A 70 2.12 21.28 2.72
N ASN A 71 1.00 20.77 2.22
CA ASN A 71 -0.34 21.10 2.68
C ASN A 71 -0.88 20.09 3.72
N GLY A 72 -0.10 19.08 4.06
CA GLY A 72 -0.50 18.06 5.00
C GLY A 72 -1.35 16.94 4.38
N PHE A 73 -1.23 16.72 3.05
CA PHE A 73 -1.96 15.65 2.36
C PHE A 73 -1.00 14.59 1.81
N HIS A 74 -1.54 13.41 1.50
CA HIS A 74 -0.80 12.28 0.92
C HIS A 74 -1.60 11.59 -0.20
N VAL A 75 -2.46 12.34 -0.90
CA VAL A 75 -3.34 11.81 -1.97
C VAL A 75 -2.69 11.83 -3.35
N ASP A 76 -1.66 12.62 -3.56
CA ASP A 76 -0.95 12.69 -4.82
C ASP A 76 0.18 11.63 -4.91
N ARG A 77 0.84 11.56 -6.06
CA ARG A 77 1.95 10.64 -6.31
C ARG A 77 3.29 11.36 -6.45
N THR A 78 3.43 12.51 -5.82
CA THR A 78 4.71 13.19 -5.80
C THR A 78 5.75 12.37 -5.04
N GLU A 79 7.01 12.57 -5.38
CA GLU A 79 8.14 11.90 -4.73
C GLU A 79 8.09 12.04 -3.21
N PHE A 80 7.71 13.22 -2.70
CA PHE A 80 7.57 13.49 -1.27
C PHE A 80 6.48 12.65 -0.57
N VAL A 81 5.50 12.17 -1.31
CA VAL A 81 4.41 11.35 -0.77
C VAL A 81 4.71 9.86 -0.91
N ILE A 82 5.26 9.42 -2.04
CA ILE A 82 5.45 7.99 -2.32
C ILE A 82 6.77 7.43 -1.84
N GLU A 83 7.80 8.27 -1.67
CA GLU A 83 9.10 7.83 -1.16
C GLU A 83 9.16 7.92 0.35
N THR A 84 9.46 6.81 0.99
CA THR A 84 9.55 6.70 2.45
C THR A 84 10.90 6.13 2.86
N PRO A 85 11.50 6.62 3.96
CA PRO A 85 12.73 6.05 4.47
C PRO A 85 12.49 4.67 5.09
N PHE A 86 13.55 3.84 5.10
CA PHE A 86 13.56 2.64 5.92
C PHE A 86 14.92 2.38 6.54
N ILE A 87 14.91 1.71 7.67
CA ILE A 87 16.07 1.14 8.34
C ILE A 87 15.77 -0.32 8.60
N LEU A 88 16.62 -1.23 8.12
CA LEU A 88 16.51 -2.65 8.37
C LEU A 88 17.84 -3.14 8.96
N THR A 89 17.79 -3.77 10.12
CA THR A 89 18.97 -4.26 10.83
C THR A 89 18.67 -5.57 11.56
N GLY A 90 19.71 -6.33 11.87
CA GLY A 90 19.61 -7.59 12.63
C GLY A 90 20.27 -8.76 11.93
N PRO A 91 20.14 -9.99 12.48
CA PRO A 91 20.68 -11.21 11.90
C PRO A 91 20.18 -11.46 10.49
N GLY A 92 21.06 -11.93 9.62
CA GLY A 92 20.69 -12.24 8.23
C GLY A 92 20.49 -11.04 7.32
N ILE A 93 20.78 -9.83 7.77
CA ILE A 93 20.69 -8.60 6.98
C ILE A 93 22.08 -8.22 6.46
N ASN A 94 22.18 -7.94 5.16
CA ASN A 94 23.41 -7.47 4.55
C ASN A 94 23.70 -6.02 4.99
N LYS A 95 24.90 -5.77 5.46
CA LYS A 95 25.37 -4.41 5.67
C LYS A 95 25.57 -3.73 4.31
N GLY A 96 24.99 -2.58 4.12
CA GLY A 96 25.12 -1.88 2.85
C GLY A 96 24.66 -0.43 2.91
N GLY A 97 24.89 0.27 1.79
CA GLY A 97 24.41 1.64 1.58
C GLY A 97 22.93 1.69 1.17
N PRO A 98 22.45 2.86 0.73
CA PRO A 98 21.07 3.08 0.32
C PRO A 98 20.61 2.04 -0.71
N LYS A 99 19.39 1.58 -0.53
CA LYS A 99 18.71 0.63 -1.43
C LYS A 99 17.28 1.10 -1.62
N GLU A 100 16.73 0.79 -2.78
CA GLU A 100 15.32 1.01 -3.08
C GLU A 100 14.56 -0.32 -2.94
N VAL A 101 13.46 -0.28 -2.22
CA VAL A 101 12.57 -1.42 -1.98
C VAL A 101 11.14 -0.94 -2.15
N LEU A 102 10.33 -1.67 -2.91
CA LEU A 102 8.90 -1.36 -2.95
C LEU A 102 8.26 -1.73 -1.61
N GLN A 103 7.39 -0.88 -1.12
CA GLN A 103 6.72 -1.08 0.18
C GLN A 103 5.99 -2.44 0.27
N ILE A 104 5.38 -2.89 -0.82
CA ILE A 104 4.74 -4.21 -0.89
C ILE A 104 5.71 -5.38 -0.68
N ASP A 105 7.01 -5.17 -0.84
CA ASP A 105 8.05 -6.19 -0.74
C ASP A 105 8.45 -6.48 0.72
N TRP A 106 8.02 -5.65 1.67
CA TRP A 106 8.29 -5.88 3.09
C TRP A 106 7.60 -7.13 3.63
N ALA A 107 6.34 -7.36 3.28
CA ALA A 107 5.60 -8.53 3.77
C ALA A 107 6.30 -9.85 3.40
N PRO A 108 6.65 -10.14 2.13
CA PRO A 108 7.39 -11.36 1.81
C PRO A 108 8.83 -11.37 2.33
N THR A 109 9.48 -10.22 2.51
CA THR A 109 10.82 -10.13 3.11
C THR A 109 10.78 -10.57 4.57
N LEU A 110 9.87 -9.99 5.35
CA LEU A 110 9.67 -10.35 6.76
C LEU A 110 9.21 -11.80 6.92
N SER A 111 8.38 -12.32 6.00
CA SER A 111 8.01 -13.73 6.00
C SER A 111 9.22 -14.64 5.86
N LEU A 112 10.15 -14.35 4.95
CA LEU A 112 11.38 -15.12 4.80
C LEU A 112 12.26 -15.05 6.04
N LEU A 113 12.42 -13.88 6.64
CA LEU A 113 13.19 -13.68 7.86
C LEU A 113 12.59 -14.43 9.06
N ALA A 114 11.27 -14.51 9.13
CA ALA A 114 10.54 -15.30 10.12
C ALA A 114 10.49 -16.82 9.83
N GLY A 115 11.10 -17.28 8.72
CA GLY A 115 11.06 -18.69 8.30
C GLY A 115 9.68 -19.15 7.81
N VAL A 116 8.79 -18.22 7.45
CA VAL A 116 7.43 -18.50 6.97
C VAL A 116 7.35 -18.32 5.45
N SER A 117 6.60 -19.18 4.78
CA SER A 117 6.38 -19.06 3.34
C SER A 117 5.62 -17.79 3.00
N PRO A 118 6.13 -16.95 2.09
CA PRO A 118 5.41 -15.78 1.61
C PRO A 118 4.09 -16.14 0.92
N PHE A 119 3.08 -15.28 1.08
CA PHE A 119 1.76 -15.50 0.50
C PHE A 119 1.82 -15.62 -1.04
N TYR A 120 1.33 -16.76 -1.56
CA TYR A 120 1.51 -17.13 -2.97
C TYR A 120 0.85 -16.17 -3.95
N ALA A 121 -0.32 -15.63 -3.64
CA ALA A 121 -1.08 -14.75 -4.54
C ALA A 121 -0.57 -13.30 -4.58
N SER A 122 0.39 -12.93 -3.73
CA SER A 122 0.97 -11.58 -3.71
C SER A 122 1.84 -11.31 -4.95
N PRO A 123 1.74 -10.15 -5.60
CA PRO A 123 2.66 -9.73 -6.66
C PRO A 123 4.03 -9.28 -6.12
N ALA A 124 4.18 -9.20 -4.81
CA ALA A 124 5.37 -8.74 -4.13
C ALA A 124 6.57 -9.69 -4.31
N LEU A 125 7.77 -9.13 -4.28
CA LEU A 125 9.04 -9.83 -4.31
C LEU A 125 9.78 -9.57 -3.00
N PRO A 126 10.33 -10.59 -2.31
CA PRO A 126 11.22 -10.30 -1.20
C PRO A 126 12.43 -9.48 -1.65
N ALA A 127 12.90 -8.60 -0.80
CA ALA A 127 14.11 -7.82 -1.01
C ALA A 127 15.35 -8.69 -0.78
N ILE A 128 15.55 -9.68 -1.64
CA ILE A 128 16.57 -10.75 -1.53
C ILE A 128 17.98 -10.16 -1.41
N ASP A 129 18.25 -9.05 -2.06
CA ASP A 129 19.55 -8.36 -2.04
C ASP A 129 19.86 -7.66 -0.70
N LEU A 130 18.87 -7.49 0.16
CA LEU A 130 19.08 -7.05 1.54
C LEU A 130 19.44 -8.21 2.48
N LEU A 131 19.25 -9.46 2.05
CA LEU A 131 19.37 -10.62 2.90
C LEU A 131 20.71 -11.35 2.69
N SER A 132 21.35 -11.76 3.79
CA SER A 132 22.56 -12.57 3.78
C SER A 132 22.21 -14.04 3.56
N LEU A 133 21.86 -14.38 2.33
CA LEU A 133 21.43 -15.73 1.93
C LEU A 133 22.53 -16.46 1.15
N PRO A 134 22.65 -17.79 1.29
CA PRO A 134 23.49 -18.59 0.42
C PRO A 134 23.11 -18.39 -1.06
N PRO A 135 24.07 -18.34 -2.00
CA PRO A 135 23.80 -18.09 -3.42
C PRO A 135 22.80 -19.05 -4.05
N GLU A 136 22.87 -20.34 -3.70
CA GLU A 136 21.94 -21.37 -4.16
C GLU A 136 20.51 -21.12 -3.67
N TYR A 137 20.34 -20.64 -2.43
CA TYR A 137 19.03 -20.31 -1.87
C TYR A 137 18.45 -19.07 -2.53
N SER A 138 19.26 -18.01 -2.68
CA SER A 138 18.87 -16.80 -3.40
C SER A 138 18.43 -17.10 -4.84
N SER A 139 19.19 -17.92 -5.55
CA SER A 139 18.86 -18.36 -6.92
C SER A 139 17.58 -19.20 -6.96
N GLY A 140 17.35 -20.04 -5.96
CA GLY A 140 16.11 -20.80 -5.80
C GLY A 140 14.89 -19.90 -5.59
N LEU A 141 15.02 -18.88 -4.74
CA LEU A 141 13.97 -17.88 -4.52
C LEU A 141 13.66 -17.13 -5.80
N ILE A 142 14.66 -16.57 -6.50
CA ILE A 142 14.48 -15.84 -7.76
C ILE A 142 13.72 -16.71 -8.77
N ARG A 143 14.07 -17.97 -8.92
CA ARG A 143 13.40 -18.90 -9.83
C ARG A 143 11.95 -19.17 -9.42
N THR A 144 11.70 -19.33 -8.14
CA THR A 144 10.35 -19.56 -7.59
C THR A 144 9.44 -18.37 -7.85
N PHE A 145 9.92 -17.16 -7.54
CA PHE A 145 9.18 -15.93 -7.77
C PHE A 145 9.04 -15.60 -9.27
N SER A 146 10.06 -15.92 -10.07
CA SER A 146 10.01 -15.80 -11.53
C SER A 146 8.87 -16.64 -12.11
N LYS A 147 8.79 -17.92 -11.75
CA LYS A 147 7.71 -18.81 -12.18
C LYS A 147 6.33 -18.25 -11.76
N ARG A 148 6.22 -17.76 -10.53
CA ARG A 148 4.99 -17.20 -9.98
C ARG A 148 4.53 -15.94 -10.74
N ILE A 149 5.44 -14.99 -10.98
CA ILE A 149 5.12 -13.69 -11.57
C ILE A 149 4.96 -13.78 -13.09
N THR A 150 5.78 -14.58 -13.75
CA THR A 150 5.87 -14.59 -15.22
C THR A 150 5.35 -15.87 -15.86
N GLY A 151 5.15 -16.93 -15.11
CA GLY A 151 4.91 -18.29 -15.64
C GLY A 151 6.19 -18.98 -16.14
N ASN A 152 7.35 -18.31 -16.10
CA ASN A 152 8.63 -18.77 -16.61
C ASN A 152 9.66 -18.84 -15.46
N SER A 153 10.40 -19.96 -15.36
CA SER A 153 11.44 -20.15 -14.34
C SER A 153 12.86 -19.84 -14.84
N ASN A 154 13.01 -19.38 -16.07
CA ASN A 154 14.33 -19.17 -16.69
C ASN A 154 14.95 -17.80 -16.37
N ILE A 155 14.21 -16.91 -15.71
CA ILE A 155 14.73 -15.63 -15.26
C ILE A 155 15.61 -15.90 -14.04
N SER A 156 16.87 -15.54 -14.13
CA SER A 156 17.87 -15.74 -13.08
C SER A 156 18.36 -14.45 -12.44
N SER A 157 18.01 -13.30 -13.04
CA SER A 157 18.36 -11.97 -12.53
C SER A 157 17.21 -11.37 -11.71
N LEU A 158 17.50 -10.89 -10.50
CA LEU A 158 16.55 -10.21 -9.66
C LEU A 158 16.08 -8.88 -10.31
N ASP A 159 16.98 -8.16 -10.92
CA ASP A 159 16.68 -6.87 -11.58
C ASP A 159 15.78 -7.06 -12.80
N GLU A 160 16.03 -8.10 -13.60
CA GLU A 160 15.15 -8.45 -14.71
C GLU A 160 13.74 -8.79 -14.22
N LEU A 161 13.64 -9.57 -13.14
CA LEU A 161 12.37 -9.94 -12.54
C LEU A 161 11.63 -8.73 -11.96
N ARG A 162 12.33 -7.80 -11.30
CA ARG A 162 11.77 -6.53 -10.83
C ARG A 162 11.20 -5.70 -11.98
N LYS A 163 11.95 -5.55 -13.06
CA LYS A 163 11.51 -4.80 -14.24
C LYS A 163 10.24 -5.40 -14.87
N ILE A 164 10.21 -6.73 -15.05
CA ILE A 164 9.02 -7.40 -15.60
C ILE A 164 7.81 -7.22 -14.68
N ARG A 165 8.01 -7.32 -13.36
CA ARG A 165 6.95 -7.12 -12.39
C ARG A 165 6.37 -5.71 -12.46
N LEU A 166 7.21 -4.68 -12.46
CA LEU A 166 6.78 -3.27 -12.58
C LEU A 166 5.95 -3.06 -13.84
N THR A 167 6.44 -3.52 -15.00
CA THR A 167 5.70 -3.45 -16.27
C THR A 167 4.35 -4.17 -16.20
N LYS A 168 4.24 -5.28 -15.46
CA LYS A 168 2.97 -5.98 -15.28
C LYS A 168 2.02 -5.26 -14.33
N MET A 169 2.53 -4.62 -13.31
CA MET A 169 1.71 -3.82 -12.38
C MET A 169 1.14 -2.59 -13.09
N GLU A 170 1.94 -1.88 -13.88
CA GLU A 170 1.50 -0.75 -14.70
C GLU A 170 0.42 -1.15 -15.72
N ARG A 171 0.55 -2.32 -16.35
CA ARG A 171 -0.45 -2.83 -17.33
C ARG A 171 -1.80 -3.22 -16.72
N LYS A 172 -1.88 -3.47 -15.40
CA LYS A 172 -3.15 -3.81 -14.74
C LYS A 172 -4.16 -2.66 -14.71
N SER A 173 -3.70 -1.42 -14.83
CA SER A 173 -4.55 -0.24 -15.03
C SER A 173 -4.85 -0.05 -16.53
N SER A 174 -5.49 -1.03 -17.15
CA SER A 174 -5.83 -0.98 -18.57
C SER A 174 -6.82 0.16 -18.84
N PRO A 175 -6.52 1.10 -19.77
CA PRO A 175 -7.46 2.15 -20.18
C PRO A 175 -8.83 1.58 -20.59
N ALA A 176 -8.84 0.39 -21.19
CA ALA A 176 -10.07 -0.30 -21.59
C ALA A 176 -10.96 -0.66 -20.39
N LEU A 177 -10.38 -1.10 -19.27
CA LEU A 177 -11.12 -1.38 -18.03
C LEU A 177 -11.69 -0.08 -17.44
N CYS A 178 -10.92 0.98 -17.43
CA CYS A 178 -11.36 2.29 -16.97
C CYS A 178 -12.53 2.82 -17.83
N ILE A 179 -12.42 2.74 -19.15
CA ILE A 179 -13.50 3.12 -20.07
C ILE A 179 -14.76 2.26 -19.83
N LEU A 180 -14.61 0.94 -19.63
CA LEU A 180 -15.72 0.05 -19.36
C LEU A 180 -16.46 0.44 -18.07
N ILE A 181 -15.73 0.78 -17.02
CA ILE A 181 -16.30 1.22 -15.74
C ILE A 181 -17.04 2.54 -15.90
N VAL A 182 -16.45 3.51 -16.60
CA VAL A 182 -17.11 4.80 -16.88
C VAL A 182 -18.39 4.60 -17.67
N LEU A 183 -18.37 3.76 -18.72
CA LEU A 183 -19.57 3.44 -19.51
C LEU A 183 -20.64 2.75 -18.67
N ALA A 184 -20.27 1.80 -17.81
CA ALA A 184 -21.20 1.12 -16.91
C ALA A 184 -21.84 2.10 -15.91
N THR A 185 -21.05 3.04 -15.39
CA THR A 185 -21.55 4.10 -14.48
C THR A 185 -22.52 5.04 -15.20
N LEU A 186 -22.18 5.48 -16.41
CA LEU A 186 -23.07 6.33 -17.23
C LEU A 186 -24.37 5.60 -17.59
N CYS A 187 -24.32 4.32 -17.99
CA CYS A 187 -25.51 3.51 -18.24
C CYS A 187 -26.41 3.39 -16.99
N SER A 188 -25.79 3.22 -15.82
CA SER A 188 -26.51 3.17 -14.54
C SER A 188 -27.19 4.49 -14.21
N LEU A 189 -26.53 5.63 -14.48
CA LEU A 189 -27.09 6.97 -14.32
C LEU A 189 -28.27 7.22 -15.24
N ILE A 190 -28.15 6.85 -16.51
CA ILE A 190 -29.22 6.99 -17.51
C ILE A 190 -30.43 6.12 -17.12
N LEU A 191 -30.20 4.88 -16.71
CA LEU A 191 -31.25 3.97 -16.25
C LEU A 191 -31.96 4.54 -15.01
N PHE A 192 -31.21 5.08 -14.05
CA PHE A 192 -31.77 5.73 -12.87
C PHE A 192 -32.64 6.95 -13.24
N ALA A 193 -32.13 7.83 -14.11
CA ALA A 193 -32.88 9.00 -14.58
C ALA A 193 -34.16 8.58 -15.29
N PHE A 194 -34.10 7.54 -16.13
CA PHE A 194 -35.28 6.98 -16.80
C PHE A 194 -36.31 6.45 -15.80
N VAL A 195 -35.88 5.66 -14.81
CA VAL A 195 -36.74 5.14 -13.74
C VAL A 195 -37.32 6.27 -12.89
N ALA A 196 -36.53 7.27 -12.55
CA ALA A 196 -36.98 8.43 -11.76
C ALA A 196 -38.02 9.29 -12.52
N LEU A 197 -37.80 9.53 -13.80
CA LEU A 197 -38.74 10.29 -14.66
C LEU A 197 -40.02 9.50 -14.96
N SER A 198 -39.91 8.18 -15.16
CA SER A 198 -41.05 7.30 -15.40
C SER A 198 -41.86 7.00 -14.13
N SER A 199 -41.34 7.30 -12.95
CA SER A 199 -41.98 6.90 -11.68
C SER A 199 -43.28 7.65 -11.35
N ASN A 200 -43.62 8.71 -12.09
CA ASN A 200 -44.90 9.40 -11.97
C ASN A 200 -46.04 8.61 -12.63
N ASP A 201 -45.72 7.79 -13.66
CA ASP A 201 -46.76 6.99 -14.39
C ASP A 201 -46.92 5.57 -13.81
N TYR A 202 -45.97 5.08 -13.03
CA TYR A 202 -45.94 3.70 -12.51
C TYR A 202 -46.10 3.62 -10.98
N SER A 203 -46.83 4.54 -10.37
CA SER A 203 -47.03 4.58 -8.90
C SER A 203 -47.66 3.33 -8.28
N GLY A 204 -48.20 2.44 -9.11
CA GLY A 204 -48.82 1.17 -8.68
C GLY A 204 -47.89 -0.05 -8.77
N ILE A 205 -46.72 0.02 -9.45
CA ILE A 205 -45.89 -1.16 -9.75
C ILE A 205 -44.67 -1.26 -8.84
N ILE A 206 -44.14 -0.12 -8.38
CA ILE A 206 -42.92 -0.09 -7.53
C ILE A 206 -43.30 0.36 -6.12
N SER A 207 -43.10 -0.52 -5.14
CA SER A 207 -43.37 -0.16 -3.74
C SER A 207 -42.44 0.97 -3.27
N PRO A 208 -42.90 1.84 -2.33
CA PRO A 208 -42.05 2.89 -1.79
C PRO A 208 -40.72 2.36 -1.23
N LYS A 209 -40.72 1.20 -0.58
CA LYS A 209 -39.51 0.53 -0.07
C LYS A 209 -38.50 0.20 -1.18
N MET A 210 -38.98 -0.27 -2.32
CA MET A 210 -38.15 -0.59 -3.48
C MET A 210 -37.45 0.66 -4.04
N LYS A 211 -38.14 1.82 -4.05
CA LYS A 211 -37.55 3.11 -4.46
C LYS A 211 -36.36 3.51 -3.56
N TYR A 212 -36.48 3.35 -2.24
CA TYR A 212 -35.38 3.64 -1.31
C TYR A 212 -34.22 2.67 -1.43
N ILE A 213 -34.48 1.37 -1.68
CA ILE A 213 -33.44 0.37 -1.92
C ILE A 213 -32.68 0.71 -3.21
N MET A 214 -33.37 1.04 -4.28
CA MET A 214 -32.76 1.45 -5.56
C MET A 214 -31.97 2.75 -5.41
N LEU A 215 -32.45 3.74 -4.63
CA LEU A 215 -31.72 4.95 -4.33
C LEU A 215 -30.44 4.68 -3.53
N GLY A 216 -30.50 3.76 -2.56
CA GLY A 216 -29.34 3.35 -1.78
C GLY A 216 -28.28 2.64 -2.61
N ILE A 217 -28.67 1.70 -3.46
CA ILE A 217 -27.76 1.00 -4.41
C ILE A 217 -27.13 2.01 -5.37
N PHE A 218 -27.93 2.94 -5.89
CA PHE A 218 -27.44 3.99 -6.79
C PHE A 218 -26.45 4.92 -6.09
N GLY A 219 -26.73 5.35 -4.86
CA GLY A 219 -25.80 6.16 -4.06
C GLY A 219 -24.47 5.46 -3.85
N LEU A 220 -24.50 4.15 -3.56
CA LEU A 220 -23.28 3.34 -3.41
C LEU A 220 -22.50 3.22 -4.73
N CYS A 221 -23.20 2.99 -5.85
CA CYS A 221 -22.57 2.92 -7.17
C CYS A 221 -22.00 4.28 -7.62
N ALA A 222 -22.65 5.39 -7.24
CA ALA A 222 -22.16 6.73 -7.54
C ALA A 222 -20.89 7.07 -6.74
N LEU A 223 -20.84 6.70 -5.45
CA LEU A 223 -19.65 6.89 -4.61
C LEU A 223 -18.47 6.08 -5.12
N THR A 224 -18.65 4.79 -5.40
CA THR A 224 -17.59 3.95 -5.98
C THR A 224 -17.16 4.41 -7.38
N GLY A 225 -18.11 4.94 -8.17
CA GLY A 225 -17.82 5.54 -9.48
C GLY A 225 -17.03 6.84 -9.38
N MET A 226 -17.25 7.66 -8.35
CA MET A 226 -16.44 8.86 -8.09
C MET A 226 -15.01 8.53 -7.70
N GLU A 227 -14.79 7.59 -6.80
CA GLU A 227 -13.43 7.16 -6.43
C GLU A 227 -12.66 6.63 -7.63
N LEU A 228 -13.33 5.82 -8.49
CA LEU A 228 -12.76 5.33 -9.74
C LEU A 228 -12.51 6.46 -10.75
N TYR A 229 -13.38 7.46 -10.83
CA TYR A 229 -13.25 8.61 -11.72
C TYR A 229 -12.03 9.48 -11.33
N PHE A 230 -11.83 9.77 -10.06
CA PHE A 230 -10.65 10.50 -9.59
C PHE A 230 -9.37 9.70 -9.85
N GLY A 231 -9.35 8.40 -9.57
CA GLY A 231 -8.21 7.54 -9.91
C GLY A 231 -7.91 7.47 -11.41
N ILE A 232 -8.92 7.64 -12.29
CA ILE A 232 -8.73 7.72 -13.74
C ILE A 232 -8.19 9.10 -14.16
N LEU A 233 -8.69 10.19 -13.56
CA LEU A 233 -8.18 11.53 -13.83
C LEU A 233 -6.71 11.64 -13.45
N ASP A 234 -6.32 11.11 -12.29
CA ASP A 234 -4.93 11.03 -11.86
C ASP A 234 -4.10 10.24 -12.87
N TYR A 235 -4.58 9.06 -13.30
CA TYR A 235 -3.90 8.27 -14.32
C TYR A 235 -3.74 9.01 -15.66
N ILE A 236 -4.76 9.74 -16.11
CA ILE A 236 -4.71 10.53 -17.36
C ILE A 236 -3.72 11.69 -17.21
N SER A 237 -3.77 12.40 -16.08
CA SER A 237 -2.84 13.49 -15.77
C SER A 237 -1.38 13.03 -15.79
N ASP A 238 -1.10 11.84 -15.24
CA ASP A 238 0.25 11.30 -15.13
C ASP A 238 0.81 10.74 -16.45
N ASN A 239 -0.05 10.32 -17.37
CA ASN A 239 0.39 9.61 -18.58
C ASN A 239 0.16 10.38 -19.89
N PHE A 240 -0.54 11.51 -19.86
CA PHE A 240 -0.82 12.36 -21.03
C PHE A 240 -0.68 13.84 -20.64
N PRO A 241 0.58 14.35 -20.61
CA PRO A 241 0.88 15.75 -20.33
C PRO A 241 0.34 16.72 -21.38
#